data_ab6261b84b85f53d54784323204db1be
#
_entry.id   ab6261b84b85f53d54784323204db1be
#
_cell.length_a   1.000
_cell.length_b   1.000
_cell.length_c   1.000
_cell.angle_alpha   90.00
_cell.angle_beta   90.00
_cell.angle_gamma   90.00
#
_symmetry.space_group_name_H-M   'P 1'
#
loop_
_entity.id
_entity.type
_entity.pdbx_description
1 polymer ?
#
loop_
_entity_poly.entity_id
_entity_poly.type
_entity_poly.pdbx_seq_one_letter_code
_entity_poly.pdbx_strand_id
1 'polypeptide(L)'
;TIYQLFGKISYGYGPSRFRSFEFPQTLSFFVGILPILSLITTPIILFFKKNDKKMFSLILTTYLLCLLTLFMTHPRSVGIWEKIPLLSYVQFPWRFLGPAALSSSLLIGFNLEFILTKIRRPFLVTTLVMLFLVSTSILYFRFEKYLPDLTDQVKLSGVAYDEQIRGALLDYLPLASKIIPDSKASQIPLIKSGLVNTNYFDHRSNYLGSEFDVYDDSALVQFPVTFFPGWTLYQNRAGS
;
A
#
# COMPACT_ATOMS: atom_id res chain seq x y z
N THR A 1 -8.89 -14.55 1.56
CA THR A 1 -9.35 -15.87 2.02
C THR A 1 -8.15 -16.78 2.30
N ILE A 2 -8.34 -17.86 3.10
CA ILE A 2 -7.30 -18.87 3.34
C ILE A 2 -6.79 -19.46 2.02
N TYR A 3 -7.68 -19.68 1.07
CA TYR A 3 -7.31 -20.17 -0.25
C TYR A 3 -6.36 -19.24 -1.00
N GLN A 4 -6.49 -17.92 -0.87
CA GLN A 4 -5.57 -16.97 -1.49
C GLN A 4 -4.18 -16.99 -0.86
N LEU A 5 -4.09 -17.25 0.45
CA LEU A 5 -2.82 -17.31 1.18
C LEU A 5 -2.06 -18.63 0.92
N PHE A 6 -2.76 -19.74 0.79
CA PHE A 6 -2.15 -21.07 0.83
C PHE A 6 -2.43 -21.95 -0.41
N GLY A 7 -3.42 -21.60 -1.21
CA GLY A 7 -3.87 -22.49 -2.32
C GLY A 7 -3.76 -21.90 -3.72
N LYS A 8 -3.68 -20.57 -3.88
CA LYS A 8 -3.68 -19.95 -5.20
C LYS A 8 -2.36 -19.26 -5.50
N ILE A 9 -1.60 -19.83 -6.41
CA ILE A 9 -0.43 -19.17 -6.99
C ILE A 9 -0.92 -18.24 -8.11
N SER A 10 -0.63 -16.94 -8.00
CA SER A 10 -0.92 -15.94 -9.01
C SER A 10 0.27 -14.99 -9.12
N TYR A 11 0.62 -14.60 -10.33
CA TYR A 11 1.73 -13.68 -10.60
C TYR A 11 1.25 -12.36 -11.23
N GLY A 12 -0.07 -12.12 -11.22
CA GLY A 12 -0.66 -10.93 -11.84
C GLY A 12 -0.80 -9.74 -10.90
N TYR A 13 -1.01 -8.58 -11.49
CA TYR A 13 -1.25 -7.29 -10.84
C TYR A 13 -2.72 -6.85 -10.97
N GLY A 14 -3.65 -7.75 -10.86
CA GLY A 14 -5.06 -7.42 -10.92
C GLY A 14 -5.61 -6.88 -9.59
N PRO A 15 -6.91 -6.49 -9.55
CA PRO A 15 -7.56 -6.06 -8.34
C PRO A 15 -7.56 -7.16 -7.28
N SER A 16 -7.52 -6.77 -6.01
CA SER A 16 -7.51 -7.72 -4.88
C SER A 16 -8.82 -8.49 -4.70
N ARG A 17 -9.89 -8.07 -5.37
CA ARG A 17 -11.20 -8.74 -5.30
C ARG A 17 -11.23 -9.99 -6.20
N PHE A 18 -11.66 -11.10 -5.60
CA PHE A 18 -11.74 -12.41 -6.24
C PHE A 18 -12.79 -12.54 -7.37
N ARG A 19 -13.55 -11.50 -7.65
CA ARG A 19 -14.71 -11.53 -8.51
C ARG A 19 -14.57 -10.58 -9.69
N SER A 20 -13.99 -11.01 -10.78
CA SER A 20 -14.50 -10.61 -12.07
C SER A 20 -13.97 -11.54 -13.15
N PHE A 21 -14.84 -11.98 -14.03
CA PHE A 21 -14.49 -12.59 -15.30
C PHE A 21 -13.65 -11.63 -16.18
N GLU A 22 -13.68 -10.32 -15.89
CA GLU A 22 -12.93 -9.28 -16.61
C GLU A 22 -11.45 -9.22 -16.22
N PHE A 23 -11.10 -9.65 -15.00
CA PHE A 23 -9.71 -9.65 -14.52
C PHE A 23 -9.31 -11.04 -14.07
N PRO A 24 -8.88 -11.91 -14.99
CA PRO A 24 -8.46 -13.29 -14.67
C PRO A 24 -7.20 -13.32 -13.79
N GLN A 25 -6.41 -12.23 -13.77
CA GLN A 25 -5.22 -12.09 -12.94
C GLN A 25 -5.53 -11.19 -11.75
N THR A 26 -5.44 -11.74 -10.54
CA THR A 26 -5.60 -11.00 -9.29
C THR A 26 -4.26 -10.85 -8.60
N LEU A 27 -4.13 -9.79 -7.76
CA LEU A 27 -2.96 -9.61 -6.91
C LEU A 27 -2.71 -10.89 -6.09
N SER A 28 -1.46 -11.36 -6.09
CA SER A 28 -1.10 -12.56 -5.35
C SER A 28 -0.95 -12.24 -3.86
N PHE A 29 -1.63 -13.03 -3.03
CA PHE A 29 -1.44 -13.07 -1.58
C PHE A 29 -0.82 -14.39 -1.12
N PHE A 30 -0.32 -15.20 -2.05
CA PHE A 30 0.27 -16.49 -1.76
C PHE A 30 1.56 -16.33 -0.96
N VAL A 31 1.61 -16.95 0.21
CA VAL A 31 2.75 -16.80 1.13
C VAL A 31 4.00 -17.60 0.72
N GLY A 32 3.86 -18.51 -0.24
CA GLY A 32 4.97 -19.35 -0.73
C GLY A 32 4.99 -20.75 -0.13
N ILE A 33 5.60 -21.68 -0.87
CA ILE A 33 5.65 -23.10 -0.48
C ILE A 33 6.51 -23.32 0.76
N LEU A 34 7.69 -22.72 0.83
CA LEU A 34 8.60 -22.89 1.99
C LEU A 34 8.04 -22.29 3.28
N PRO A 35 7.42 -21.10 3.30
CA PRO A 35 6.65 -20.63 4.45
C PRO A 35 5.59 -21.62 4.92
N ILE A 36 4.82 -22.19 4.00
CA ILE A 36 3.79 -23.20 4.36
C ILE A 36 4.45 -24.43 5.01
N LEU A 37 5.49 -24.96 4.39
CA LEU A 37 6.22 -26.10 4.95
C LEU A 37 6.81 -25.77 6.34
N SER A 38 7.36 -24.56 6.51
CA SER A 38 7.91 -24.16 7.81
C SER A 38 6.83 -24.07 8.89
N LEU A 39 5.63 -23.56 8.55
CA LEU A 39 4.51 -23.53 9.50
C LEU A 39 4.07 -24.91 9.94
N ILE A 40 4.09 -25.91 9.03
CA ILE A 40 3.73 -27.30 9.34
C ILE A 40 4.82 -27.98 10.17
N THR A 41 6.09 -27.73 9.86
CA THR A 41 7.21 -28.45 10.50
C THR A 41 7.68 -27.82 11.82
N THR A 42 7.47 -26.52 12.03
CA THR A 42 7.88 -25.82 13.26
C THR A 42 7.34 -26.46 14.56
N PRO A 43 6.06 -26.89 14.68
CA PRO A 43 5.58 -27.58 15.88
C PRO A 43 6.38 -28.84 16.21
N ILE A 44 6.81 -29.59 15.20
CA ILE A 44 7.65 -30.77 15.36
C ILE A 44 9.02 -30.39 15.94
N ILE A 45 9.62 -29.32 15.41
CA ILE A 45 10.93 -28.84 15.90
C ILE A 45 10.82 -28.33 17.34
N LEU A 46 9.75 -27.62 17.68
CA LEU A 46 9.47 -27.20 19.06
C LEU A 46 9.45 -28.38 20.02
N PHE A 47 8.83 -29.48 19.62
CA PHE A 47 8.84 -30.71 20.44
C PHE A 47 10.26 -31.23 20.71
N PHE A 48 11.14 -31.24 19.71
CA PHE A 48 12.54 -31.66 19.87
C PHE A 48 13.42 -30.65 20.62
N LYS A 49 13.09 -29.35 20.53
CA LYS A 49 13.86 -28.27 21.20
C LYS A 49 13.34 -27.90 22.60
N LYS A 50 12.35 -28.61 23.15
CA LYS A 50 11.72 -28.29 24.44
C LYS A 50 12.67 -28.15 25.63
N ASN A 51 13.85 -28.84 25.59
CA ASN A 51 14.83 -28.79 26.66
C ASN A 51 15.76 -27.56 26.56
N ASP A 52 15.89 -26.96 25.39
CA ASP A 52 16.61 -25.70 25.19
C ASP A 52 15.58 -24.53 25.31
N LYS A 53 15.39 -24.06 26.53
CA LYS A 53 14.38 -23.02 26.84
C LYS A 53 14.55 -21.76 26.01
N LYS A 54 15.80 -21.36 25.70
CA LYS A 54 16.08 -20.15 24.93
C LYS A 54 15.65 -20.30 23.47
N MET A 55 16.09 -21.37 22.81
CA MET A 55 15.71 -21.66 21.43
C MET A 55 14.23 -21.97 21.30
N PHE A 56 13.67 -22.74 22.24
CA PHE A 56 12.22 -23.01 22.27
C PHE A 56 11.40 -21.72 22.33
N SER A 57 11.73 -20.80 23.25
CA SER A 57 11.03 -19.53 23.39
C SER A 57 11.14 -18.68 22.13
N LEU A 58 12.32 -18.59 21.53
CA LEU A 58 12.56 -17.82 20.31
C LEU A 58 11.75 -18.36 19.13
N ILE A 59 11.79 -19.68 18.89
CA ILE A 59 11.05 -20.33 17.81
C ILE A 59 9.55 -20.20 18.04
N LEU A 60 9.06 -20.42 19.27
CA LEU A 60 7.65 -20.32 19.62
C LEU A 60 7.15 -18.88 19.40
N THR A 61 7.87 -17.87 19.89
CA THR A 61 7.49 -16.46 19.71
C THR A 61 7.42 -16.09 18.23
N THR A 62 8.42 -16.49 17.44
CA THR A 62 8.42 -16.25 15.98
C THR A 62 7.27 -16.98 15.29
N TYR A 63 6.96 -18.19 15.71
CA TYR A 63 5.83 -18.97 15.16
C TYR A 63 4.48 -18.31 15.47
N LEU A 64 4.27 -17.89 16.71
CA LEU A 64 3.05 -17.20 17.13
C LEU A 64 2.92 -15.84 16.42
N LEU A 65 4.01 -15.10 16.26
CA LEU A 65 4.00 -13.85 15.50
C LEU A 65 3.63 -14.08 14.03
N CYS A 66 4.16 -15.14 13.40
CA CYS A 66 3.82 -15.50 12.03
C CYS A 66 2.32 -15.84 11.90
N LEU A 67 1.78 -16.65 12.80
CA LEU A 67 0.37 -16.99 12.81
C LEU A 67 -0.52 -15.76 13.04
N LEU A 68 -0.15 -14.88 13.98
CA LEU A 68 -0.88 -13.66 14.27
C LEU A 68 -0.90 -12.73 13.04
N THR A 69 0.23 -12.49 12.42
CA THR A 69 0.32 -11.61 11.25
C THR A 69 -0.44 -12.16 10.04
N LEU A 70 -0.40 -13.46 9.79
CA LEU A 70 -1.23 -14.11 8.79
C LEU A 70 -2.73 -14.02 9.13
N PHE A 71 -3.10 -14.18 10.40
CA PHE A 71 -4.49 -14.02 10.85
C PHE A 71 -4.99 -12.59 10.63
N MET A 72 -4.15 -11.57 10.85
CA MET A 72 -4.50 -10.17 10.65
C MET A 72 -4.79 -9.82 9.18
N THR A 73 -4.35 -10.64 8.23
CA THR A 73 -4.72 -10.50 6.80
C THR A 73 -6.10 -11.11 6.48
N HIS A 74 -6.68 -11.89 7.38
CA HIS A 74 -7.91 -12.63 7.13
C HIS A 74 -9.16 -11.83 7.55
N PRO A 75 -10.29 -11.91 6.82
CA PRO A 75 -11.52 -11.18 7.17
C PRO A 75 -12.05 -11.44 8.60
N ARG A 76 -11.72 -12.60 9.20
CA ARG A 76 -12.12 -12.91 10.58
C ARG A 76 -11.44 -12.01 11.62
N SER A 77 -10.39 -11.30 11.27
CA SER A 77 -9.72 -10.34 12.16
C SER A 77 -10.42 -8.98 12.22
N VAL A 78 -11.51 -8.77 11.45
CA VAL A 78 -12.22 -7.48 11.38
C VAL A 78 -12.58 -6.90 12.74
N GLY A 79 -13.04 -7.74 13.68
CA GLY A 79 -13.37 -7.28 15.03
C GLY A 79 -12.17 -6.76 15.85
N ILE A 80 -10.93 -7.14 15.49
CA ILE A 80 -9.70 -6.57 16.06
C ILE A 80 -9.43 -5.21 15.40
N TRP A 81 -9.59 -5.13 14.08
CA TRP A 81 -9.41 -3.89 13.32
C TRP A 81 -10.34 -2.77 13.79
N GLU A 82 -11.60 -3.11 14.09
CA GLU A 82 -12.60 -2.15 14.57
C GLU A 82 -12.35 -1.67 16.01
N LYS A 83 -11.75 -2.53 16.85
CA LYS A 83 -11.51 -2.21 18.26
C LYS A 83 -10.21 -1.47 18.54
N ILE A 84 -9.25 -1.56 17.65
CA ILE A 84 -7.92 -0.93 17.83
C ILE A 84 -7.76 0.23 16.86
N PRO A 85 -7.97 1.49 17.31
CA PRO A 85 -7.93 2.67 16.43
C PRO A 85 -6.61 2.84 15.67
N LEU A 86 -5.49 2.43 16.28
CA LEU A 86 -4.16 2.50 15.65
C LEU A 86 -4.04 1.65 14.37
N LEU A 87 -4.84 0.60 14.23
CA LEU A 87 -4.83 -0.23 13.02
C LEU A 87 -5.37 0.51 11.80
N SER A 88 -6.16 1.58 11.97
CA SER A 88 -6.62 2.43 10.87
C SER A 88 -5.46 3.04 10.08
N TYR A 89 -4.32 3.33 10.72
CA TYR A 89 -3.11 3.83 10.05
C TYR A 89 -2.42 2.77 9.18
N VAL A 90 -2.67 1.50 9.42
CA VAL A 90 -2.17 0.41 8.55
C VAL A 90 -2.92 0.41 7.21
N GLN A 91 -4.14 0.94 7.16
CA GLN A 91 -5.04 1.10 6.00
C GLN A 91 -5.52 -0.24 5.40
N PHE A 92 -4.62 -1.19 5.16
CA PHE A 92 -4.94 -2.43 4.44
C PHE A 92 -4.41 -3.67 5.16
N PRO A 93 -5.27 -4.71 5.36
CA PRO A 93 -4.87 -5.95 6.02
C PRO A 93 -3.68 -6.67 5.38
N TRP A 94 -3.50 -6.59 4.07
CA TRP A 94 -2.37 -7.25 3.39
C TRP A 94 -0.99 -6.68 3.77
N ARG A 95 -0.90 -5.50 4.39
CA ARG A 95 0.37 -4.98 4.90
C ARG A 95 0.98 -5.88 5.98
N PHE A 96 0.17 -6.69 6.64
CA PHE A 96 0.65 -7.72 7.56
C PHE A 96 1.38 -8.88 6.86
N LEU A 97 1.30 -9.01 5.53
CA LEU A 97 2.13 -9.98 4.80
C LEU A 97 3.62 -9.67 4.88
N GLY A 98 4.03 -8.42 5.04
CA GLY A 98 5.43 -8.06 5.27
C GLY A 98 6.00 -8.70 6.55
N PRO A 99 5.45 -8.40 7.73
CA PRO A 99 5.83 -9.08 8.99
C PRO A 99 5.66 -10.60 8.94
N ALA A 100 4.64 -11.12 8.23
CA ALA A 100 4.47 -12.56 8.03
C ALA A 100 5.61 -13.16 7.20
N ALA A 101 6.06 -12.48 6.15
CA ALA A 101 7.21 -12.91 5.35
C ALA A 101 8.50 -12.92 6.17
N LEU A 102 8.74 -11.88 6.98
CA LEU A 102 9.90 -11.82 7.86
C LEU A 102 9.91 -12.97 8.87
N SER A 103 8.80 -13.15 9.60
CA SER A 103 8.71 -14.22 10.61
C SER A 103 8.78 -15.61 9.98
N SER A 104 8.15 -15.84 8.83
CA SER A 104 8.27 -17.12 8.12
C SER A 104 9.67 -17.38 7.60
N SER A 105 10.43 -16.36 7.18
CA SER A 105 11.83 -16.50 6.77
C SER A 105 12.71 -16.95 7.94
N LEU A 106 12.48 -16.42 9.15
CA LEU A 106 13.16 -16.87 10.36
C LEU A 106 12.80 -18.33 10.70
N LEU A 107 11.52 -18.70 10.58
CA LEU A 107 11.09 -20.09 10.79
C LEU A 107 11.73 -21.06 9.79
N ILE A 108 11.83 -20.67 8.52
CA ILE A 108 12.56 -21.46 7.51
C ILE A 108 14.02 -21.64 7.93
N GLY A 109 14.67 -20.58 8.43
CA GLY A 109 16.04 -20.64 8.92
C GLY A 109 16.20 -21.63 10.08
N PHE A 110 15.34 -21.56 11.11
CA PHE A 110 15.36 -22.50 12.25
C PHE A 110 15.09 -23.94 11.80
N ASN A 111 14.15 -24.14 10.90
CA ASN A 111 13.83 -25.47 10.37
C ASN A 111 15.00 -26.04 9.56
N LEU A 112 15.62 -25.20 8.75
CA LEU A 112 16.77 -25.59 7.94
C LEU A 112 17.98 -25.92 8.82
N GLU A 113 18.30 -25.09 9.83
CA GLU A 113 19.35 -25.38 10.80
C GLU A 113 19.15 -26.76 11.46
N PHE A 114 17.91 -27.02 11.96
CA PHE A 114 17.59 -28.33 12.58
C PHE A 114 17.82 -29.51 11.63
N ILE A 115 17.51 -29.35 10.36
CA ILE A 115 17.71 -30.38 9.34
C ILE A 115 19.21 -30.53 9.02
N LEU A 116 19.90 -29.40 8.81
CA LEU A 116 21.32 -29.39 8.39
C LEU A 116 22.25 -30.05 9.42
N THR A 117 21.93 -29.98 10.73
CA THR A 117 22.72 -30.69 11.79
C THR A 117 22.72 -32.19 11.60
N LYS A 118 21.82 -32.77 10.81
CA LYS A 118 21.70 -34.22 10.57
C LYS A 118 22.20 -34.67 9.18
N ILE A 119 22.67 -33.71 8.36
CA ILE A 119 23.02 -33.98 6.96
C ILE A 119 24.54 -33.90 6.76
N ARG A 120 25.06 -34.82 5.94
CA ARG A 120 26.50 -34.87 5.62
C ARG A 120 27.00 -33.74 4.73
N ARG A 121 26.11 -33.15 3.92
CA ARG A 121 26.45 -32.09 2.94
C ARG A 121 25.56 -30.85 3.15
N PRO A 122 25.71 -30.13 4.25
CA PRO A 122 24.83 -29.01 4.60
C PRO A 122 24.88 -27.89 3.54
N PHE A 123 26.04 -27.58 3.01
CA PHE A 123 26.20 -26.56 1.97
C PHE A 123 25.38 -26.85 0.71
N LEU A 124 25.43 -28.10 0.21
CA LEU A 124 24.65 -28.49 -0.97
C LEU A 124 23.15 -28.30 -0.73
N VAL A 125 22.64 -28.73 0.42
CA VAL A 125 21.20 -28.58 0.74
C VAL A 125 20.81 -27.12 0.84
N THR A 126 21.61 -26.30 1.51
CA THR A 126 21.35 -24.85 1.59
C THR A 126 21.32 -24.20 0.21
N THR A 127 22.28 -24.55 -0.66
CA THR A 127 22.32 -24.03 -2.04
C THR A 127 21.07 -24.46 -2.83
N LEU A 128 20.64 -25.71 -2.72
CA LEU A 128 19.44 -26.20 -3.39
C LEU A 128 18.17 -25.47 -2.88
N VAL A 129 18.06 -25.25 -1.58
CA VAL A 129 16.93 -24.48 -1.00
C VAL A 129 16.93 -23.03 -1.52
N MET A 130 18.11 -22.37 -1.58
CA MET A 130 18.22 -21.03 -2.12
C MET A 130 17.87 -20.96 -3.61
N LEU A 131 18.35 -21.89 -4.42
CA LEU A 131 18.00 -22.00 -5.83
C LEU A 131 16.49 -22.23 -6.02
N PHE A 132 15.88 -23.05 -5.19
CA PHE A 132 14.44 -23.28 -5.20
C PHE A 132 13.67 -21.99 -4.85
N LEU A 133 14.08 -21.25 -3.80
CA LEU A 133 13.48 -19.97 -3.45
C LEU A 133 13.56 -18.96 -4.60
N VAL A 134 14.73 -18.80 -5.20
CA VAL A 134 14.92 -17.90 -6.34
C VAL A 134 14.05 -18.33 -7.52
N SER A 135 14.06 -19.60 -7.89
CA SER A 135 13.31 -20.11 -9.04
C SER A 135 11.79 -19.95 -8.89
N THR A 136 11.26 -20.13 -7.68
CA THR A 136 9.83 -19.96 -7.41
C THR A 136 9.42 -18.50 -7.29
N SER A 137 10.37 -17.60 -6.96
CA SER A 137 10.09 -16.18 -6.76
C SER A 137 10.36 -15.32 -7.99
N ILE A 138 11.18 -15.78 -8.93
CA ILE A 138 11.60 -14.97 -10.09
C ILE A 138 10.43 -14.49 -10.97
N LEU A 139 9.35 -15.27 -11.01
CA LEU A 139 8.16 -14.93 -11.78
C LEU A 139 7.38 -13.73 -11.20
N TYR A 140 7.59 -13.37 -9.92
CA TYR A 140 7.02 -12.16 -9.32
C TYR A 140 7.74 -10.87 -9.76
N PHE A 141 8.97 -10.99 -10.26
CA PHE A 141 9.79 -9.84 -10.70
C PHE A 141 9.72 -9.59 -12.21
N ARG A 142 8.91 -10.38 -12.94
CA ARG A 142 8.73 -10.13 -14.37
C ARG A 142 7.77 -8.97 -14.58
N PHE A 143 8.02 -8.16 -15.61
CA PHE A 143 7.04 -7.19 -16.09
C PHE A 143 5.93 -7.91 -16.87
N GLU A 144 4.70 -7.41 -16.76
CA GLU A 144 3.55 -7.99 -17.44
C GLU A 144 3.56 -7.67 -18.93
N LYS A 145 3.89 -6.42 -19.26
CA LYS A 145 3.93 -5.90 -20.62
C LYS A 145 5.02 -4.85 -20.76
N TYR A 146 5.80 -4.95 -21.83
CA TYR A 146 6.68 -3.88 -22.24
C TYR A 146 5.92 -2.90 -23.15
N LEU A 147 5.98 -1.62 -22.82
CA LEU A 147 5.29 -0.53 -23.53
C LEU A 147 6.38 0.42 -24.11
N PRO A 148 6.89 0.12 -25.32
CA PRO A 148 8.01 0.87 -25.89
C PRO A 148 7.65 2.34 -26.19
N ASP A 149 6.37 2.60 -26.46
CA ASP A 149 5.87 3.95 -26.82
C ASP A 149 5.55 4.79 -25.58
N LEU A 150 5.62 4.21 -24.36
CA LEU A 150 5.37 4.92 -23.12
C LEU A 150 6.66 5.62 -22.64
N THR A 151 7.01 6.72 -23.28
CA THR A 151 8.10 7.58 -22.87
C THR A 151 7.71 8.47 -21.70
N ASP A 152 8.70 9.05 -21.00
CA ASP A 152 8.44 10.01 -19.93
C ASP A 152 7.58 11.19 -20.40
N GLN A 153 7.79 11.65 -21.63
CA GLN A 153 7.00 12.73 -22.22
C GLN A 153 5.53 12.33 -22.37
N VAL A 154 5.23 11.12 -22.85
CA VAL A 154 3.85 10.62 -22.98
C VAL A 154 3.22 10.41 -21.61
N LYS A 155 3.98 9.93 -20.63
CA LYS A 155 3.47 9.63 -19.29
C LYS A 155 3.26 10.88 -18.44
N LEU A 156 4.06 11.93 -18.63
CA LEU A 156 4.05 13.16 -17.83
C LEU A 156 3.29 14.32 -18.51
N SER A 157 2.74 14.11 -19.70
CA SER A 157 1.98 15.14 -20.43
C SER A 157 0.88 14.53 -21.31
N GLY A 158 -0.04 15.36 -21.74
CA GLY A 158 -1.12 14.97 -22.65
C GLY A 158 -2.20 14.08 -22.03
N VAL A 159 -2.98 13.42 -22.90
CA VAL A 159 -4.18 12.66 -22.51
C VAL A 159 -3.87 11.53 -21.51
N ALA A 160 -2.80 10.79 -21.72
CA ALA A 160 -2.42 9.68 -20.83
C ALA A 160 -2.09 10.17 -19.41
N TYR A 161 -1.45 11.33 -19.28
CA TYR A 161 -1.21 11.98 -18.00
C TYR A 161 -2.50 12.42 -17.33
N ASP A 162 -3.38 13.08 -18.09
CA ASP A 162 -4.66 13.59 -17.57
C ASP A 162 -5.56 12.45 -17.11
N GLU A 163 -5.62 11.32 -17.83
CA GLU A 163 -6.36 10.12 -17.43
C GLU A 163 -5.78 9.49 -16.14
N GLN A 164 -4.46 9.43 -16.00
CA GLN A 164 -3.81 8.92 -14.81
C GLN A 164 -4.12 9.79 -13.59
N ILE A 165 -4.05 11.13 -13.73
CA ILE A 165 -4.37 12.06 -12.65
C ILE A 165 -5.84 11.98 -12.26
N ARG A 166 -6.75 11.88 -13.22
CA ARG A 166 -8.20 11.71 -12.95
C ARG A 166 -8.49 10.41 -12.20
N GLY A 167 -7.87 9.31 -12.59
CA GLY A 167 -8.03 8.02 -11.91
C GLY A 167 -7.56 8.05 -10.46
N ALA A 168 -6.44 8.73 -10.18
CA ALA A 168 -5.89 8.87 -8.83
C ALA A 168 -6.65 9.91 -7.98
N LEU A 169 -7.32 10.88 -8.60
CA LEU A 169 -7.99 11.98 -7.90
C LEU A 169 -9.06 11.49 -6.91
N LEU A 170 -9.81 10.44 -7.28
CA LEU A 170 -10.87 9.87 -6.43
C LEU A 170 -10.34 9.32 -5.11
N ASP A 171 -9.10 8.82 -5.10
CA ASP A 171 -8.46 8.26 -3.90
C ASP A 171 -7.99 9.34 -2.92
N TYR A 172 -7.82 10.58 -3.40
CA TYR A 172 -7.24 11.68 -2.64
C TYR A 172 -8.20 12.85 -2.39
N LEU A 173 -9.43 12.79 -2.92
CA LEU A 173 -10.41 13.83 -2.65
C LEU A 173 -10.86 13.80 -1.18
N PRO A 174 -10.88 14.94 -0.48
CA PRO A 174 -11.46 15.03 0.84
C PRO A 174 -12.93 14.58 0.84
N LEU A 175 -13.34 13.88 1.92
CA LEU A 175 -14.73 13.42 2.09
C LEU A 175 -15.76 14.56 2.03
N ALA A 176 -15.34 15.78 2.36
CA ALA A 176 -16.19 16.99 2.27
C ALA A 176 -16.35 17.52 0.84
N SER A 177 -15.60 17.00 -0.14
CA SER A 177 -15.73 17.40 -1.54
C SER A 177 -17.02 16.85 -2.12
N LYS A 178 -17.96 17.73 -2.41
CA LYS A 178 -19.27 17.37 -3.00
C LYS A 178 -19.22 17.19 -4.52
N ILE A 179 -18.17 17.69 -5.15
CA ILE A 179 -18.03 17.73 -6.61
C ILE A 179 -16.68 17.09 -6.94
N ILE A 180 -16.70 16.14 -7.86
CA ILE A 180 -15.49 15.56 -8.44
C ILE A 180 -15.03 16.51 -9.54
N PRO A 181 -13.82 17.09 -9.47
CA PRO A 181 -13.29 17.92 -10.54
C PRO A 181 -13.19 17.14 -11.84
N ASP A 182 -13.68 17.72 -12.91
CA ASP A 182 -13.63 17.18 -14.28
C ASP A 182 -12.49 17.76 -15.12
N SER A 183 -11.85 18.80 -14.61
CA SER A 183 -10.82 19.56 -15.29
C SER A 183 -9.71 19.98 -14.31
N LYS A 184 -8.59 20.45 -14.85
CA LYS A 184 -7.48 21.02 -14.04
C LYS A 184 -7.98 22.28 -13.32
N ALA A 185 -7.47 22.47 -12.09
CA ALA A 185 -7.71 23.70 -11.36
C ALA A 185 -7.23 24.91 -12.18
N SER A 186 -7.97 26.03 -12.09
CA SER A 186 -7.53 27.30 -12.66
C SER A 186 -6.17 27.71 -12.08
N GLN A 187 -5.35 28.38 -12.88
CA GLN A 187 -4.07 28.92 -12.39
C GLN A 187 -4.23 30.23 -11.61
N ILE A 188 -5.42 30.82 -11.69
CA ILE A 188 -5.77 32.07 -10.98
C ILE A 188 -7.12 31.90 -10.29
N PRO A 189 -7.40 32.69 -9.24
CA PRO A 189 -8.72 32.71 -8.61
C PRO A 189 -9.85 33.02 -9.59
N LEU A 190 -10.99 32.35 -9.43
CA LEU A 190 -12.18 32.57 -10.26
C LEU A 190 -13.11 33.55 -9.55
N ILE A 191 -13.45 34.64 -10.22
CA ILE A 191 -14.43 35.62 -9.75
C ILE A 191 -15.81 35.07 -10.08
N LYS A 192 -16.62 34.75 -9.07
CA LYS A 192 -17.95 34.19 -9.20
C LYS A 192 -19.04 35.27 -9.25
N SER A 193 -18.81 36.38 -8.54
CA SER A 193 -19.69 37.56 -8.59
C SER A 193 -18.91 38.79 -8.10
N GLY A 194 -19.41 39.97 -8.51
CA GLY A 194 -18.80 41.26 -8.22
C GLY A 194 -17.74 41.68 -9.23
N LEU A 195 -17.47 42.99 -9.27
CA LEU A 195 -16.43 43.57 -10.09
C LEU A 195 -15.11 43.55 -9.27
N VAL A 196 -14.19 42.65 -9.67
CA VAL A 196 -12.95 42.41 -8.98
C VAL A 196 -11.79 42.33 -9.95
N ASN A 197 -10.71 43.01 -9.65
CA ASN A 197 -9.44 42.85 -10.34
C ASN A 197 -8.46 42.08 -9.45
N THR A 198 -7.80 41.07 -10.00
CA THR A 198 -6.75 40.30 -9.31
C THR A 198 -5.39 40.90 -9.64
N ASN A 199 -4.75 41.56 -8.68
CA ASN A 199 -3.45 42.19 -8.86
C ASN A 199 -2.29 41.22 -8.66
N TYR A 200 -2.49 40.27 -7.72
CA TYR A 200 -1.46 39.32 -7.35
C TYR A 200 -2.08 37.98 -6.97
N PHE A 201 -1.39 36.89 -7.34
CA PHE A 201 -1.72 35.55 -6.90
C PHE A 201 -0.45 34.72 -6.77
N ASP A 202 -0.19 34.19 -5.56
CA ASP A 202 0.88 33.22 -5.27
C ASP A 202 0.26 31.92 -4.78
N HIS A 203 0.64 30.81 -5.42
CA HIS A 203 0.13 29.48 -5.10
C HIS A 203 1.30 28.54 -4.78
N ARG A 204 1.34 28.10 -3.53
CA ARG A 204 2.30 27.11 -3.03
C ARG A 204 1.56 25.92 -2.45
N SER A 205 2.27 24.85 -2.12
CA SER A 205 1.66 23.62 -1.58
C SER A 205 0.91 23.82 -0.25
N ASN A 206 1.29 24.82 0.54
CA ASN A 206 0.74 25.11 1.89
C ASN A 206 0.32 26.56 2.10
N TYR A 207 0.33 27.37 1.04
CA TYR A 207 0.03 28.79 1.12
C TYR A 207 -0.61 29.27 -0.18
N LEU A 208 -1.63 30.11 -0.04
CA LEU A 208 -2.24 30.89 -1.12
C LEU A 208 -2.26 32.36 -0.70
N GLY A 209 -1.64 33.21 -1.50
CA GLY A 209 -1.67 34.67 -1.33
C GLY A 209 -2.33 35.33 -2.52
N SER A 210 -3.20 36.28 -2.27
CA SER A 210 -3.90 36.98 -3.34
C SER A 210 -4.20 38.41 -2.95
N GLU A 211 -4.11 39.32 -3.89
CA GLU A 211 -4.46 40.73 -3.73
C GLU A 211 -5.51 41.11 -4.76
N PHE A 212 -6.59 41.72 -4.28
CA PHE A 212 -7.75 42.07 -5.07
C PHE A 212 -8.14 43.53 -4.90
N ASP A 213 -8.46 44.22 -6.00
CA ASP A 213 -9.24 45.44 -5.97
C ASP A 213 -10.71 45.09 -6.19
N VAL A 214 -11.56 45.41 -5.22
CA VAL A 214 -12.99 45.16 -5.27
C VAL A 214 -13.71 46.47 -5.47
N TYR A 215 -14.48 46.58 -6.56
CA TYR A 215 -15.18 47.79 -6.96
C TYR A 215 -16.67 47.75 -6.60
N ASP A 216 -17.19 46.60 -6.22
CA ASP A 216 -18.57 46.41 -5.77
C ASP A 216 -18.62 46.29 -4.24
N ASP A 217 -19.82 46.46 -3.67
CA ASP A 217 -20.08 46.34 -2.23
C ASP A 217 -19.78 44.94 -1.71
N SER A 218 -19.86 43.93 -2.58
CA SER A 218 -19.55 42.52 -2.26
C SER A 218 -18.99 41.78 -3.46
N ALA A 219 -18.09 40.83 -3.21
CA ALA A 219 -17.53 39.96 -4.22
C ALA A 219 -17.41 38.53 -3.72
N LEU A 220 -17.57 37.57 -4.61
CA LEU A 220 -17.33 36.15 -4.34
C LEU A 220 -16.17 35.64 -5.20
N VAL A 221 -15.10 35.24 -4.55
CA VAL A 221 -13.90 34.72 -5.20
C VAL A 221 -13.70 33.27 -4.81
N GLN A 222 -13.52 32.39 -5.79
CA GLN A 222 -13.20 30.99 -5.60
C GLN A 222 -11.72 30.76 -5.84
N PHE A 223 -11.02 30.26 -4.83
CA PHE A 223 -9.62 29.85 -4.96
C PHE A 223 -9.52 28.48 -5.63
N PRO A 224 -8.47 28.25 -6.46
CA PRO A 224 -8.26 26.99 -7.17
C PRO A 224 -7.65 25.92 -6.28
N VAL A 225 -8.24 25.68 -5.13
CA VAL A 225 -7.80 24.67 -4.17
C VAL A 225 -9.01 23.97 -3.55
N THR A 226 -8.91 22.67 -3.35
CA THR A 226 -9.93 21.93 -2.62
C THR A 226 -9.78 22.23 -1.12
N PHE A 227 -10.89 22.60 -0.49
CA PHE A 227 -10.90 22.83 0.96
C PHE A 227 -10.52 21.55 1.69
N PHE A 228 -9.57 21.66 2.59
CA PHE A 228 -9.14 20.62 3.52
C PHE A 228 -9.11 21.16 4.95
N PRO A 229 -9.49 20.38 5.98
CA PRO A 229 -9.38 20.81 7.37
C PRO A 229 -7.96 21.28 7.70
N GLY A 230 -7.85 22.49 8.22
CA GLY A 230 -6.57 23.16 8.49
C GLY A 230 -6.29 24.37 7.61
N TRP A 231 -7.00 24.55 6.49
CA TRP A 231 -6.95 25.81 5.76
C TRP A 231 -7.60 26.93 6.59
N THR A 232 -6.86 28.02 6.79
CA THR A 232 -7.33 29.21 7.51
C THR A 232 -7.21 30.42 6.60
N LEU A 233 -8.31 31.19 6.46
CA LEU A 233 -8.33 32.42 5.67
C LEU A 233 -7.95 33.61 6.56
N TYR A 234 -6.96 34.36 6.13
CA TYR A 234 -6.62 35.66 6.69
C TYR A 234 -6.95 36.73 5.66
N GLN A 235 -7.72 37.74 6.05
CA GLN A 235 -8.06 38.87 5.20
C GLN A 235 -7.56 40.17 5.83
N ASN A 236 -6.69 40.87 5.10
CA ASN A 236 -6.28 42.21 5.44
C ASN A 236 -6.99 43.18 4.49
N ARG A 237 -7.57 44.26 5.05
CA ARG A 237 -8.09 45.35 4.23
C ARG A 237 -7.04 46.45 4.16
N ALA A 238 -6.72 46.90 2.93
CA ALA A 238 -5.88 48.10 2.79
C ALA A 238 -6.66 49.28 3.33
N GLY A 239 -6.11 49.97 4.38
CA GLY A 239 -6.72 51.17 4.94
C GLY A 239 -7.37 50.99 6.32
N SER A 240 -7.17 49.88 7.02
CA SER A 240 -7.53 49.75 8.46
C SER A 240 -6.31 49.71 9.35
#